data_7548e6ed9a3c463aac051575458520d0
#
_entry.id   7548e6ed9a3c463aac051575458520d0
#
_cell.length_a   1.000
_cell.length_b   1.000
_cell.length_c   1.000
_cell.angle_alpha   90.00
_cell.angle_beta   90.00
_cell.angle_gamma   90.00
#
_symmetry.space_group_name_H-M   'P 1'
#
loop_
_entity.id
_entity.type
_entity.pdbx_description
1 polymer ?
#
loop_
_entity_poly.entity_id
_entity_poly.type
_entity_poly.pdbx_seq_one_letter_code
_entity_poly.pdbx_strand_id
1 'polypeptide(L)'
;MCDPGRPAGCVRVAAERLIVVALSAVLAIGANACGSKGPRRDGPRVEVVQTNHDLSERLSQLPDVHFVAQTPRALPIITVDDTVRYQRFAGLGAAMTDSSAWLLETQLSAPARTAVITSLFGTARLGLRFVRVPMAASDFTALGRPYSYDDVSRGHSDRTLARFSVAHDDAYVIPALQKVEAVDHAVKFLAEPWSPPAWMKTNDAFDNFAGAGRLRSDAYAPLAQYFVRFIRDYGARGIQIGAITPQNEPGHPTRYPGLDLSVTDEARFIAAYLAPALRRAGLHPRIYAFDANWLYGDQPLRFVRNRAASQVAGIAWHCYAGNAGRMAVLHGIVPRMDEIVSECSTGIAPGPTAALLVAAFRNWASAVILWNLALNLQGGPVQPPNSGCDRCTAVVTVDQRRHTASYTADYFALGQLSRFVRPGAQRIESPNFVSYNTTLLTRGPNYATPGLDDVAFENPDGSKVVLAYNNASRAIRFAVSWRGKAFIYSLPAGATVTFVWP
;
A
#
# COMPACT_ATOMS: atom_id res chain seq x y z
N MET A 1 -39.08 -49.39 -15.19
CA MET A 1 -39.11 -50.81 -15.59
C MET A 1 -37.69 -51.35 -15.47
N CYS A 2 -37.58 -52.27 -14.49
CA CYS A 2 -36.59 -53.35 -14.35
C CYS A 2 -35.07 -53.05 -14.45
N ASP A 3 -34.43 -52.98 -13.29
CA ASP A 3 -33.21 -53.66 -12.85
C ASP A 3 -33.34 -55.21 -13.06
N PRO A 4 -32.29 -56.11 -12.94
CA PRO A 4 -30.98 -56.04 -12.26
C PRO A 4 -29.86 -56.92 -12.91
N GLY A 5 -28.67 -56.96 -12.30
CA GLY A 5 -27.76 -58.13 -12.42
C GLY A 5 -26.29 -57.95 -12.15
N ARG A 6 -25.86 -58.11 -10.91
CA ARG A 6 -24.48 -58.53 -10.50
C ARG A 6 -24.33 -60.08 -10.66
N PRO A 7 -23.18 -60.78 -10.43
CA PRO A 7 -21.93 -60.40 -9.71
C PRO A 7 -20.61 -61.03 -10.21
N ALA A 8 -19.50 -60.65 -9.55
CA ALA A 8 -18.37 -61.42 -8.98
C ALA A 8 -17.28 -62.05 -9.88
N GLY A 9 -16.06 -61.89 -9.39
CA GLY A 9 -14.96 -62.82 -9.66
C GLY A 9 -13.55 -62.28 -9.41
N CYS A 10 -13.05 -62.42 -8.17
CA CYS A 10 -11.62 -62.36 -7.82
C CYS A 10 -10.80 -63.48 -8.46
N VAL A 11 -9.58 -63.17 -8.93
CA VAL A 11 -8.43 -64.10 -8.77
C VAL A 11 -7.12 -63.33 -8.66
N ARG A 12 -6.40 -63.55 -7.56
CA ARG A 12 -4.99 -63.26 -7.37
C ARG A 12 -4.18 -64.37 -7.99
N VAL A 13 -3.05 -64.05 -8.67
CA VAL A 13 -1.92 -64.99 -8.78
C VAL A 13 -0.62 -64.17 -8.67
N ALA A 14 0.21 -64.60 -7.72
CA ALA A 14 1.61 -64.20 -7.55
C ALA A 14 2.48 -65.26 -8.21
N ALA A 15 3.66 -64.84 -8.73
CA ALA A 15 4.90 -65.66 -8.82
C ALA A 15 5.90 -64.86 -9.65
N GLU A 16 6.99 -64.51 -9.12
CA GLU A 16 8.28 -65.14 -8.88
C GLU A 16 9.36 -64.71 -9.90
N ARG A 17 10.50 -64.47 -9.35
CA ARG A 17 11.77 -63.94 -9.90
C ARG A 17 12.39 -64.82 -10.94
N LEU A 18 13.06 -64.23 -11.92
CA LEU A 18 14.27 -64.82 -12.52
C LEU A 18 15.29 -63.73 -12.82
N ILE A 19 16.47 -63.88 -12.18
CA ILE A 19 17.68 -63.10 -12.38
C ILE A 19 18.41 -63.71 -13.56
N VAL A 20 18.70 -62.95 -14.62
CA VAL A 20 19.68 -63.35 -15.65
C VAL A 20 20.82 -62.33 -15.62
N VAL A 21 21.99 -62.80 -15.21
CA VAL A 21 23.25 -62.05 -15.27
C VAL A 21 23.83 -62.28 -16.68
N ALA A 22 23.93 -61.24 -17.47
CA ALA A 22 24.71 -61.23 -18.72
C ALA A 22 25.93 -60.33 -18.53
N LEU A 23 27.11 -60.92 -18.44
CA LEU A 23 28.39 -60.21 -18.62
C LEU A 23 28.54 -59.79 -20.07
N SER A 24 28.65 -58.49 -20.34
CA SER A 24 29.11 -57.95 -21.60
C SER A 24 30.31 -57.04 -21.39
N ALA A 25 31.42 -57.42 -21.98
CA ALA A 25 32.64 -56.65 -21.98
C ALA A 25 32.45 -55.32 -22.70
N VAL A 26 32.80 -54.21 -22.04
CA VAL A 26 32.77 -52.87 -22.63
C VAL A 26 34.15 -52.53 -23.14
N LEU A 27 34.26 -52.43 -24.48
CA LEU A 27 35.37 -51.73 -25.15
C LEU A 27 35.27 -50.22 -24.81
N ALA A 28 36.26 -49.70 -24.12
CA ALA A 28 36.39 -48.25 -23.87
C ALA A 28 36.88 -47.58 -25.17
N ILE A 29 35.96 -46.96 -25.95
CA ILE A 29 36.29 -45.95 -26.94
C ILE A 29 36.30 -44.63 -26.24
N GLY A 30 37.47 -44.02 -26.07
CA GLY A 30 37.63 -42.67 -25.55
C GLY A 30 36.98 -41.63 -26.44
N ALA A 31 35.75 -41.25 -26.13
CA ALA A 31 35.15 -40.02 -26.68
C ALA A 31 35.60 -38.86 -25.78
N ASN A 32 36.48 -38.01 -26.33
CA ASN A 32 36.75 -36.70 -25.78
C ASN A 32 35.43 -35.90 -25.82
N ALA A 33 34.66 -35.98 -24.74
CA ALA A 33 33.55 -35.07 -24.51
C ALA A 33 34.13 -33.68 -24.29
N CYS A 34 34.07 -32.88 -25.33
CA CYS A 34 34.27 -31.44 -25.22
C CYS A 34 33.15 -30.90 -24.29
N GLY A 35 33.40 -30.92 -22.98
CA GLY A 35 32.50 -30.39 -21.97
C GLY A 35 32.37 -28.91 -22.24
N SER A 36 31.24 -28.47 -22.76
CA SER A 36 30.84 -27.07 -22.75
C SER A 36 30.77 -26.68 -21.25
N LYS A 37 31.81 -26.02 -20.77
CA LYS A 37 31.77 -25.36 -19.45
C LYS A 37 30.59 -24.43 -19.51
N GLY A 38 29.53 -24.74 -18.76
CA GLY A 38 28.43 -23.82 -18.55
C GLY A 38 29.00 -22.47 -18.12
N PRO A 39 28.26 -21.38 -18.35
CA PRO A 39 28.74 -20.04 -18.07
C PRO A 39 29.25 -19.98 -16.62
N ARG A 40 30.50 -19.51 -16.46
CA ARG A 40 31.10 -19.36 -15.14
C ARG A 40 30.19 -18.49 -14.28
N ARG A 41 29.81 -18.93 -13.12
CA ARG A 41 29.04 -18.18 -12.10
C ARG A 41 29.96 -17.18 -11.40
N ASP A 42 30.45 -16.19 -12.19
CA ASP A 42 31.50 -15.25 -11.73
C ASP A 42 30.91 -14.00 -11.06
N GLY A 43 29.62 -13.92 -10.89
CA GLY A 43 28.91 -12.77 -10.30
C GLY A 43 28.15 -13.10 -9.02
N PRO A 44 27.62 -12.10 -8.31
CA PRO A 44 26.88 -12.30 -7.08
C PRO A 44 25.65 -13.18 -7.32
N ARG A 45 25.31 -13.95 -6.27
CA ARG A 45 24.05 -14.69 -6.15
C ARG A 45 22.90 -13.68 -6.04
N VAL A 46 21.80 -13.98 -6.68
CA VAL A 46 20.56 -13.20 -6.65
C VAL A 46 19.45 -14.06 -6.08
N GLU A 47 18.92 -13.64 -4.96
CA GLU A 47 17.69 -14.19 -4.39
C GLU A 47 16.50 -13.82 -5.27
N VAL A 48 15.57 -14.77 -5.48
CA VAL A 48 14.39 -14.60 -6.33
C VAL A 48 13.13 -14.93 -5.54
N VAL A 49 12.22 -13.95 -5.42
CA VAL A 49 10.91 -14.15 -4.77
C VAL A 49 9.79 -13.75 -5.72
N GLN A 50 8.84 -14.64 -5.96
CA GLN A 50 7.78 -14.44 -6.95
C GLN A 50 6.38 -14.54 -6.37
N THR A 51 5.45 -13.75 -6.92
CA THR A 51 4.01 -13.88 -6.74
C THR A 51 3.35 -13.95 -8.10
N ASN A 52 2.58 -15.01 -8.35
CA ASN A 52 1.84 -15.18 -9.60
C ASN A 52 0.48 -14.48 -9.55
N HIS A 53 -0.07 -14.17 -10.72
CA HIS A 53 -1.39 -13.55 -10.85
C HIS A 53 -2.51 -14.38 -10.20
N ASP A 54 -2.46 -15.69 -10.33
CA ASP A 54 -3.41 -16.65 -9.78
C ASP A 54 -3.09 -17.07 -8.34
N LEU A 55 -2.06 -16.45 -7.74
CA LEU A 55 -1.54 -16.77 -6.42
C LEU A 55 -1.11 -18.25 -6.24
N SER A 56 -0.75 -18.96 -7.32
CA SER A 56 -0.06 -20.26 -7.24
C SER A 56 1.31 -20.13 -6.59
N GLU A 57 2.01 -19.02 -6.84
CA GLU A 57 3.18 -18.57 -6.08
C GLU A 57 2.78 -17.34 -5.24
N ARG A 58 3.17 -17.34 -3.94
CA ARG A 58 2.75 -16.32 -2.94
C ARG A 58 3.94 -15.87 -2.10
N LEU A 59 4.73 -14.91 -2.60
CA LEU A 59 6.04 -14.57 -2.04
C LEU A 59 6.93 -15.81 -1.93
N SER A 60 6.85 -16.69 -2.93
CA SER A 60 7.58 -17.95 -2.97
C SER A 60 9.03 -17.71 -3.31
N GLN A 61 9.91 -18.25 -2.47
CA GLN A 61 11.34 -18.33 -2.76
C GLN A 61 11.57 -19.32 -3.91
N LEU A 62 12.07 -18.81 -5.03
CA LEU A 62 12.44 -19.63 -6.17
C LEU A 62 13.96 -19.88 -6.20
N PRO A 63 14.44 -20.82 -7.05
CA PRO A 63 15.88 -21.04 -7.19
C PRO A 63 16.62 -19.76 -7.53
N ASP A 64 17.74 -19.53 -6.84
CA ASP A 64 18.58 -18.37 -7.10
C ASP A 64 19.15 -18.36 -8.50
N VAL A 65 19.34 -17.15 -9.02
CA VAL A 65 20.08 -16.92 -10.25
C VAL A 65 21.43 -16.26 -9.94
N HIS A 66 22.32 -16.24 -10.93
CA HIS A 66 23.65 -15.65 -10.78
C HIS A 66 23.94 -14.70 -11.94
N PHE A 67 24.55 -13.58 -11.63
CA PHE A 67 25.12 -12.72 -12.67
C PHE A 67 26.23 -13.46 -13.41
N VAL A 68 26.26 -13.29 -14.73
CA VAL A 68 27.30 -13.81 -15.64
C VAL A 68 27.85 -12.68 -16.51
N ALA A 69 29.07 -12.84 -17.01
CA ALA A 69 29.78 -11.80 -17.77
C ALA A 69 29.13 -11.45 -19.14
N GLN A 70 28.10 -12.15 -19.56
CA GLN A 70 27.46 -11.97 -20.87
C GLN A 70 26.11 -11.28 -20.73
N THR A 71 25.93 -10.13 -21.42
CA THR A 71 24.62 -9.47 -21.53
C THR A 71 23.95 -9.90 -22.83
N PRO A 72 22.74 -10.50 -22.79
CA PRO A 72 22.00 -10.92 -23.98
C PRO A 72 21.59 -9.70 -24.82
N ARG A 73 21.93 -9.70 -26.14
CA ARG A 73 21.61 -8.55 -27.03
C ARG A 73 20.19 -8.55 -27.58
N ALA A 74 19.45 -9.66 -27.48
CA ALA A 74 18.14 -9.83 -28.10
C ALA A 74 16.95 -9.85 -27.15
N LEU A 75 17.16 -9.60 -25.85
CA LEU A 75 16.12 -9.59 -24.83
C LEU A 75 15.86 -8.15 -24.33
N PRO A 76 14.64 -7.84 -23.84
CA PRO A 76 14.44 -6.68 -22.98
C PRO A 76 15.40 -6.73 -21.80
N ILE A 77 15.96 -5.59 -21.41
CA ILE A 77 16.97 -5.50 -20.35
C ILE A 77 16.55 -4.46 -19.32
N ILE A 78 16.43 -4.86 -18.05
CA ILE A 78 16.40 -3.94 -16.90
C ILE A 78 17.85 -3.63 -16.55
N THR A 79 18.31 -2.42 -16.89
CA THR A 79 19.66 -1.97 -16.56
C THR A 79 19.63 -1.21 -15.24
N VAL A 80 20.23 -1.78 -14.20
CA VAL A 80 20.34 -1.17 -12.89
C VAL A 80 21.63 -0.35 -12.79
N ASP A 81 21.49 0.94 -12.48
CA ASP A 81 22.61 1.84 -12.24
C ASP A 81 22.52 2.41 -10.81
N ASP A 82 23.37 1.90 -9.91
CA ASP A 82 23.43 2.29 -8.52
C ASP A 82 24.25 3.58 -8.27
N THR A 83 24.78 4.20 -9.32
CA THR A 83 25.41 5.53 -9.27
C THR A 83 24.39 6.66 -9.37
N VAL A 84 23.23 6.43 -10.00
CA VAL A 84 22.14 7.40 -10.14
C VAL A 84 21.11 7.17 -9.05
N ARG A 85 20.91 8.18 -8.21
CA ARG A 85 20.14 8.10 -6.97
C ARG A 85 18.99 9.11 -6.95
N TYR A 86 17.86 8.69 -6.38
CA TYR A 86 16.62 9.46 -6.29
C TYR A 86 16.13 9.58 -4.83
N GLN A 87 14.82 9.59 -4.60
CA GLN A 87 14.22 9.71 -3.28
C GLN A 87 14.52 8.51 -2.37
N ARG A 88 14.33 8.73 -1.08
CA ARG A 88 14.40 7.67 -0.06
C ARG A 88 13.05 6.99 0.11
N PHE A 89 13.10 5.68 0.28
CA PHE A 89 11.96 4.86 0.67
C PHE A 89 11.67 5.05 2.17
N ALA A 90 10.46 5.47 2.50
CA ALA A 90 10.00 5.62 3.88
C ALA A 90 9.21 4.40 4.38
N GLY A 91 8.55 3.68 3.48
CA GLY A 91 7.81 2.47 3.81
C GLY A 91 6.50 2.30 3.05
N LEU A 92 5.85 1.18 3.31
CA LEU A 92 4.49 0.88 2.86
C LEU A 92 3.55 0.80 4.06
N GLY A 93 2.24 0.90 3.82
CA GLY A 93 1.24 0.83 4.86
C GLY A 93 -0.17 0.53 4.38
N ALA A 94 -1.12 0.56 5.33
CA ALA A 94 -2.55 0.48 5.06
C ALA A 94 -3.35 1.23 6.13
N ALA A 95 -4.59 1.61 5.79
CA ALA A 95 -5.45 2.37 6.68
C ALA A 95 -6.13 1.48 7.73
N MET A 96 -5.98 1.83 9.00
CA MET A 96 -6.75 1.28 10.11
C MET A 96 -8.05 2.10 10.25
N THR A 97 -9.01 1.83 9.38
CA THR A 97 -10.34 2.44 9.46
C THR A 97 -11.07 1.96 10.70
N ASP A 98 -12.12 2.66 11.10
CA ASP A 98 -13.02 2.23 12.17
C ASP A 98 -13.49 0.78 11.93
N SER A 99 -13.92 0.46 10.70
CA SER A 99 -14.31 -0.89 10.28
C SER A 99 -13.18 -1.91 10.36
N SER A 100 -11.96 -1.55 9.95
CA SER A 100 -10.80 -2.45 10.04
C SER A 100 -10.47 -2.78 11.48
N ALA A 101 -10.44 -1.78 12.35
CA ALA A 101 -10.17 -1.97 13.76
C ALA A 101 -11.26 -2.81 14.45
N TRP A 102 -12.53 -2.52 14.16
CA TRP A 102 -13.66 -3.28 14.68
C TRP A 102 -13.59 -4.76 14.26
N LEU A 103 -13.31 -5.05 12.99
CA LEU A 103 -13.15 -6.41 12.50
C LEU A 103 -12.03 -7.15 13.21
N LEU A 104 -10.86 -6.52 13.36
CA LEU A 104 -9.71 -7.15 14.02
C LEU A 104 -9.98 -7.40 15.50
N GLU A 105 -10.55 -6.43 16.21
CA GLU A 105 -10.70 -6.50 17.67
C GLU A 105 -11.89 -7.33 18.12
N THR A 106 -13.00 -7.30 17.35
CA THR A 106 -14.26 -7.91 17.79
C THR A 106 -14.65 -9.17 17.01
N GLN A 107 -14.13 -9.36 15.78
CA GLN A 107 -14.54 -10.46 14.91
C GLN A 107 -13.49 -11.55 14.77
N LEU A 108 -12.27 -11.33 15.19
CA LEU A 108 -11.21 -12.33 15.22
C LEU A 108 -11.00 -12.88 16.64
N SER A 109 -10.65 -14.15 16.73
CA SER A 109 -10.10 -14.69 17.98
C SER A 109 -8.78 -13.99 18.34
N ALA A 110 -8.42 -13.94 19.62
CA ALA A 110 -7.18 -13.31 20.06
C ALA A 110 -5.92 -13.89 19.38
N PRO A 111 -5.76 -15.21 19.19
CA PRO A 111 -4.66 -15.77 18.42
C PRO A 111 -4.66 -15.35 16.94
N ALA A 112 -5.83 -15.34 16.26
CA ALA A 112 -5.94 -14.94 14.87
C ALA A 112 -5.58 -13.46 14.68
N ARG A 113 -6.08 -12.59 15.55
CA ARG A 113 -5.74 -11.15 15.57
C ARG A 113 -4.24 -10.93 15.74
N THR A 114 -3.63 -11.58 16.73
CA THR A 114 -2.17 -11.48 16.96
C THR A 114 -1.39 -11.94 15.72
N ALA A 115 -1.78 -13.06 15.11
CA ALA A 115 -1.14 -13.57 13.91
C ALA A 115 -1.23 -12.58 12.74
N VAL A 116 -2.40 -11.95 12.52
CA VAL A 116 -2.59 -10.94 11.48
C VAL A 116 -1.70 -9.72 11.72
N ILE A 117 -1.76 -9.13 12.91
CA ILE A 117 -0.97 -7.92 13.23
C ILE A 117 0.53 -8.20 13.13
N THR A 118 0.99 -9.33 13.67
CA THR A 118 2.40 -9.75 13.54
C THR A 118 2.79 -9.97 12.08
N SER A 119 1.91 -10.56 11.27
CA SER A 119 2.20 -10.81 9.84
C SER A 119 2.33 -9.51 9.04
N LEU A 120 1.55 -8.48 9.38
CA LEU A 120 1.57 -7.19 8.70
C LEU A 120 2.74 -6.31 9.14
N PHE A 121 3.00 -6.20 10.45
CA PHE A 121 3.91 -5.21 11.01
C PHE A 121 5.24 -5.79 11.52
N GLY A 122 5.31 -7.10 11.77
CA GLY A 122 6.56 -7.74 12.21
C GLY A 122 7.69 -7.55 11.20
N THR A 123 8.88 -7.16 11.69
CA THR A 123 10.05 -6.85 10.86
C THR A 123 10.58 -8.02 10.05
N ALA A 124 10.37 -9.25 10.53
CA ALA A 124 10.68 -10.50 9.81
C ALA A 124 9.52 -10.99 8.92
N ARG A 125 8.47 -10.19 8.75
CA ARG A 125 7.25 -10.48 7.99
C ARG A 125 7.08 -9.46 6.89
N LEU A 126 5.88 -8.85 6.72
CA LEU A 126 5.72 -7.74 5.77
C LEU A 126 6.50 -6.48 6.19
N GLY A 127 6.52 -6.17 7.47
CA GLY A 127 7.21 -5.01 8.00
C GLY A 127 6.61 -3.68 7.50
N LEU A 128 5.28 -3.58 7.46
CA LEU A 128 4.61 -2.32 7.12
C LEU A 128 5.04 -1.21 8.10
N ARG A 129 5.23 0.01 7.61
CA ARG A 129 5.78 1.14 8.35
C ARG A 129 4.81 2.29 8.56
N PHE A 130 3.66 2.24 7.91
CA PHE A 130 2.64 3.26 8.04
C PHE A 130 1.29 2.65 8.39
N VAL A 131 0.58 3.34 9.26
CA VAL A 131 -0.86 3.16 9.48
C VAL A 131 -1.52 4.51 9.28
N ARG A 132 -2.47 4.58 8.34
CA ARG A 132 -3.33 5.74 8.16
C ARG A 132 -4.54 5.59 9.07
N VAL A 133 -4.86 6.64 9.84
CA VAL A 133 -5.87 6.61 10.90
C VAL A 133 -6.90 7.72 10.66
N PRO A 134 -8.11 7.38 10.22
CA PRO A 134 -9.18 8.38 10.17
C PRO A 134 -9.43 9.02 11.54
N MET A 135 -9.52 10.35 11.58
CA MET A 135 -9.93 11.09 12.75
C MET A 135 -11.47 11.07 12.83
N ALA A 136 -12.02 10.08 13.53
CA ALA A 136 -13.43 9.73 13.63
C ALA A 136 -13.95 9.01 12.36
N ALA A 137 -15.22 9.22 11.99
CA ALA A 137 -15.87 8.47 10.92
C ALA A 137 -15.28 8.75 9.52
N SER A 138 -15.17 7.69 8.73
CA SER A 138 -14.94 7.71 7.29
C SER A 138 -16.11 7.02 6.57
N ASP A 139 -15.95 6.71 5.29
CA ASP A 139 -16.85 5.84 4.54
C ASP A 139 -16.84 4.37 5.05
N PHE A 140 -15.78 3.97 5.78
CA PHE A 140 -15.67 2.66 6.45
C PHE A 140 -15.83 2.80 7.96
N THR A 141 -17.08 2.94 8.40
CA THR A 141 -17.46 3.06 9.81
C THR A 141 -18.36 1.90 10.20
N ALA A 142 -17.96 1.12 11.22
CA ALA A 142 -18.62 -0.14 11.60
C ALA A 142 -20.04 0.03 12.12
N LEU A 143 -20.33 1.15 12.79
CA LEU A 143 -21.67 1.43 13.36
C LEU A 143 -22.67 1.92 12.34
N GLY A 144 -22.31 2.06 11.09
CA GLY A 144 -23.21 2.44 10.02
C GLY A 144 -23.74 3.89 10.10
N ARG A 145 -23.20 4.73 10.95
CA ARG A 145 -23.51 6.17 11.06
C ARG A 145 -22.25 6.98 11.27
N PRO A 146 -22.18 8.19 10.71
CA PRO A 146 -21.04 9.05 10.93
C PRO A 146 -21.01 9.58 12.37
N TYR A 147 -19.81 9.86 12.87
CA TYR A 147 -19.55 10.49 14.15
C TYR A 147 -18.29 11.36 14.07
N SER A 148 -18.19 12.32 14.98
CA SER A 148 -16.95 13.03 15.28
C SER A 148 -16.63 12.94 16.77
N TYR A 149 -15.52 13.51 17.16
CA TYR A 149 -15.15 13.55 18.59
C TYR A 149 -15.82 14.71 19.34
N ASP A 150 -16.62 15.52 18.66
CA ASP A 150 -17.30 16.69 19.28
C ASP A 150 -18.69 16.91 18.68
N ASP A 151 -19.55 15.92 18.82
CA ASP A 151 -20.91 15.96 18.29
C ASP A 151 -21.85 16.74 19.20
N VAL A 152 -22.60 17.63 18.59
CA VAL A 152 -23.69 18.39 19.23
C VAL A 152 -24.99 18.25 18.43
N SER A 153 -26.12 18.53 19.08
CA SER A 153 -27.41 18.54 18.38
C SER A 153 -27.42 19.60 17.27
N ARG A 154 -28.11 19.29 16.18
CA ARG A 154 -28.23 20.17 15.01
C ARG A 154 -28.64 21.58 15.44
N GLY A 155 -28.03 22.59 14.84
CA GLY A 155 -28.25 23.99 15.16
C GLY A 155 -27.48 24.49 16.38
N HIS A 156 -26.76 23.63 17.10
CA HIS A 156 -25.89 24.01 18.22
C HIS A 156 -24.41 24.01 17.80
N SER A 157 -23.55 24.55 18.65
CA SER A 157 -22.11 24.56 18.44
C SER A 157 -21.37 24.43 19.78
N ASP A 158 -20.18 23.81 19.73
CA ASP A 158 -19.26 23.75 20.88
C ASP A 158 -17.89 24.36 20.52
N ARG A 159 -17.83 25.69 20.49
CA ARG A 159 -16.59 26.40 20.09
C ARG A 159 -15.41 26.18 21.03
N THR A 160 -15.66 25.74 22.24
CA THR A 160 -14.64 25.42 23.23
C THR A 160 -14.22 23.95 23.20
N LEU A 161 -14.92 23.13 22.40
CA LEU A 161 -14.75 21.69 22.35
C LEU A 161 -14.94 21.01 23.72
N ALA A 162 -15.84 21.54 24.56
CA ALA A 162 -16.05 21.01 25.90
C ALA A 162 -16.54 19.55 25.89
N ARG A 163 -17.17 19.12 24.79
CA ARG A 163 -17.67 17.74 24.57
C ARG A 163 -16.68 16.83 23.82
N PHE A 164 -15.51 17.37 23.44
CA PHE A 164 -14.52 16.59 22.71
C PHE A 164 -14.13 15.32 23.48
N SER A 165 -14.25 14.18 22.83
CA SER A 165 -13.90 12.88 23.43
C SER A 165 -13.57 11.85 22.34
N VAL A 166 -12.44 11.17 22.45
CA VAL A 166 -12.06 10.01 21.63
C VAL A 166 -12.54 8.68 22.22
N ALA A 167 -13.48 8.70 23.17
CA ALA A 167 -13.94 7.52 23.89
C ALA A 167 -14.55 6.44 22.96
N HIS A 168 -15.08 6.82 21.79
CA HIS A 168 -15.50 5.85 20.78
C HIS A 168 -14.35 4.93 20.38
N ASP A 169 -13.16 5.50 20.16
CA ASP A 169 -12.00 4.79 19.67
C ASP A 169 -11.35 3.89 20.72
N ASP A 170 -11.60 4.16 22.02
CA ASP A 170 -11.14 3.32 23.13
C ASP A 170 -11.74 1.89 23.06
N ALA A 171 -12.85 1.71 22.33
CA ALA A 171 -13.51 0.40 22.22
C ALA A 171 -12.70 -0.59 21.35
N TYR A 172 -12.09 -0.15 20.24
CA TYR A 172 -11.38 -1.02 19.31
C TYR A 172 -10.30 -0.33 18.48
N VAL A 173 -10.43 0.95 18.10
CA VAL A 173 -9.41 1.62 17.24
C VAL A 173 -8.09 1.72 18.01
N ILE A 174 -8.11 2.32 19.19
CA ILE A 174 -6.91 2.48 20.02
C ILE A 174 -6.32 1.12 20.44
N PRO A 175 -7.09 0.13 20.92
CA PRO A 175 -6.55 -1.21 21.16
C PRO A 175 -5.88 -1.87 19.97
N ALA A 176 -6.42 -1.69 18.75
CA ALA A 176 -5.79 -2.21 17.52
C ALA A 176 -4.43 -1.51 17.26
N LEU A 177 -4.40 -0.17 17.36
CA LEU A 177 -3.17 0.60 17.16
C LEU A 177 -2.10 0.31 18.21
N GLN A 178 -2.48 0.10 19.47
CA GLN A 178 -1.57 -0.31 20.55
C GLN A 178 -0.92 -1.67 20.27
N LYS A 179 -1.66 -2.61 19.67
CA LYS A 179 -1.10 -3.90 19.27
C LYS A 179 -0.13 -3.76 18.09
N VAL A 180 -0.39 -2.85 17.16
CA VAL A 180 0.56 -2.51 16.09
C VAL A 180 1.83 -1.93 16.68
N GLU A 181 1.72 -0.94 17.58
CA GLU A 181 2.85 -0.31 18.27
C GLU A 181 3.67 -1.35 19.06
N ALA A 182 3.02 -2.29 19.73
CA ALA A 182 3.70 -3.35 20.49
C ALA A 182 4.49 -4.33 19.60
N VAL A 183 4.10 -4.49 18.32
CA VAL A 183 4.83 -5.34 17.35
C VAL A 183 6.03 -4.60 16.77
N ASP A 184 5.90 -3.31 16.48
CA ASP A 184 6.97 -2.48 15.91
C ASP A 184 6.77 -1.00 16.25
N HIS A 185 7.57 -0.50 17.20
CA HIS A 185 7.59 0.91 17.62
C HIS A 185 8.07 1.90 16.53
N ALA A 186 8.57 1.42 15.39
CA ALA A 186 8.98 2.25 14.28
C ALA A 186 7.84 2.52 13.27
N VAL A 187 6.65 1.97 13.49
CA VAL A 187 5.45 2.28 12.70
C VAL A 187 5.05 3.74 12.90
N LYS A 188 4.68 4.39 11.80
CA LYS A 188 4.28 5.80 11.77
C LYS A 188 2.78 5.90 11.59
N PHE A 189 2.13 6.68 12.44
CA PHE A 189 0.71 6.96 12.34
C PHE A 189 0.50 8.29 11.61
N LEU A 190 -0.22 8.23 10.48
CA LEU A 190 -0.69 9.38 9.70
C LEU A 190 -2.19 9.51 9.94
N ALA A 191 -2.65 10.64 10.45
CA ALA A 191 -4.06 10.85 10.75
C ALA A 191 -4.69 11.98 9.92
N GLU A 192 -5.97 11.81 9.57
CA GLU A 192 -6.74 12.79 8.81
C GLU A 192 -8.24 12.70 9.07
N PRO A 193 -8.99 13.83 9.06
CA PRO A 193 -10.44 13.83 9.11
C PRO A 193 -11.05 13.67 7.71
N TRP A 194 -12.16 12.93 7.62
CA TRP A 194 -13.08 12.98 6.47
C TRP A 194 -14.00 14.18 6.55
N SER A 195 -14.44 14.51 7.75
CA SER A 195 -15.24 15.69 8.04
C SER A 195 -14.88 16.23 9.42
N PRO A 196 -14.83 17.54 9.63
CA PRO A 196 -14.92 18.09 10.96
C PRO A 196 -16.31 17.79 11.58
N PRO A 197 -16.52 18.06 12.88
CA PRO A 197 -17.85 18.03 13.48
C PRO A 197 -18.88 18.81 12.63
N ALA A 198 -20.09 18.28 12.51
CA ALA A 198 -21.13 18.84 11.63
C ALA A 198 -21.38 20.34 11.87
N TRP A 199 -21.38 20.77 13.15
CA TRP A 199 -21.59 22.16 13.54
C TRP A 199 -20.51 23.13 13.04
N MET A 200 -19.33 22.64 12.68
CA MET A 200 -18.27 23.46 12.08
C MET A 200 -18.51 23.75 10.59
N LYS A 201 -19.51 23.11 9.98
CA LYS A 201 -19.80 23.20 8.55
C LYS A 201 -21.05 24.04 8.26
N THR A 202 -21.11 24.59 7.07
CA THR A 202 -22.20 25.45 6.62
C THR A 202 -23.53 24.70 6.44
N ASN A 203 -23.47 23.39 6.15
CA ASN A 203 -24.65 22.53 5.99
C ASN A 203 -25.08 21.83 7.30
N ASP A 204 -24.33 22.00 8.39
CA ASP A 204 -24.55 21.33 9.66
C ASP A 204 -24.80 19.82 9.50
N ALA A 205 -23.96 19.18 8.67
CA ALA A 205 -24.02 17.75 8.34
C ALA A 205 -22.61 17.19 8.10
N PHE A 206 -22.43 15.87 8.23
CA PHE A 206 -21.13 15.25 7.99
C PHE A 206 -20.78 15.16 6.50
N ASP A 207 -21.75 14.96 5.63
CA ASP A 207 -21.53 14.84 4.19
C ASP A 207 -21.11 16.16 3.53
N ASN A 208 -20.59 16.04 2.30
CA ASN A 208 -20.33 17.17 1.40
C ASN A 208 -21.15 17.02 0.12
N PHE A 209 -22.40 16.57 0.24
CA PHE A 209 -23.25 16.37 -0.91
C PHE A 209 -23.49 17.67 -1.69
N ALA A 210 -23.27 17.62 -2.99
CA ALA A 210 -23.33 18.79 -3.88
C ALA A 210 -22.40 19.97 -3.52
N GLY A 211 -21.31 19.72 -2.74
CA GLY A 211 -20.36 20.76 -2.35
C GLY A 211 -20.90 21.75 -1.31
N ALA A 212 -21.95 21.38 -0.57
CA ALA A 212 -22.62 22.29 0.39
C ALA A 212 -21.89 22.39 1.76
N GLY A 213 -20.98 21.48 2.05
CA GLY A 213 -20.36 21.35 3.37
C GLY A 213 -19.04 22.11 3.51
N ARG A 214 -19.05 23.45 3.47
CA ARG A 214 -17.85 24.30 3.68
C ARG A 214 -17.53 24.48 5.15
N LEU A 215 -16.26 24.70 5.47
CA LEU A 215 -15.85 25.11 6.80
C LEU A 215 -16.35 26.55 7.08
N ARG A 216 -17.04 26.72 8.20
CA ARG A 216 -17.50 28.04 8.64
C ARG A 216 -16.30 28.92 8.99
N SER A 217 -16.42 30.24 8.74
CA SER A 217 -15.34 31.19 9.01
C SER A 217 -14.94 31.27 10.50
N ASP A 218 -15.88 31.00 11.40
CA ASP A 218 -15.68 30.98 12.85
C ASP A 218 -15.20 29.61 13.40
N ALA A 219 -15.07 28.58 12.52
CA ALA A 219 -14.68 27.22 12.90
C ALA A 219 -13.19 26.90 12.65
N TYR A 220 -12.43 27.77 12.00
CA TYR A 220 -11.00 27.50 11.72
C TYR A 220 -10.18 27.31 13.00
N ALA A 221 -10.35 28.19 14.01
CA ALA A 221 -9.65 28.08 15.26
C ALA A 221 -10.12 26.85 16.09
N PRO A 222 -11.42 26.58 16.25
CA PRO A 222 -11.90 25.34 16.86
C PRO A 222 -11.37 24.09 16.15
N LEU A 223 -11.37 24.03 14.82
CA LEU A 223 -10.83 22.87 14.11
C LEU A 223 -9.33 22.65 14.38
N ALA A 224 -8.53 23.72 14.44
CA ALA A 224 -7.12 23.60 14.81
C ALA A 224 -6.94 23.06 16.24
N GLN A 225 -7.82 23.45 17.18
CA GLN A 225 -7.81 22.88 18.55
C GLN A 225 -8.31 21.43 18.58
N TYR A 226 -9.21 21.03 17.68
CA TYR A 226 -9.65 19.66 17.52
C TYR A 226 -8.47 18.74 17.18
N PHE A 227 -7.59 19.13 16.25
CA PHE A 227 -6.34 18.41 15.94
C PHE A 227 -5.41 18.32 17.15
N VAL A 228 -5.24 19.43 17.88
CA VAL A 228 -4.40 19.46 19.08
C VAL A 228 -4.90 18.47 20.14
N ARG A 229 -6.21 18.46 20.41
CA ARG A 229 -6.83 17.53 21.36
C ARG A 229 -6.70 16.09 20.94
N PHE A 230 -7.02 15.80 19.68
CA PHE A 230 -6.87 14.46 19.10
C PHE A 230 -5.45 13.91 19.28
N ILE A 231 -4.43 14.67 18.90
CA ILE A 231 -3.03 14.23 19.00
C ILE A 231 -2.64 14.00 20.47
N ARG A 232 -3.08 14.86 21.38
CA ARG A 232 -2.82 14.71 22.83
C ARG A 232 -3.51 13.50 23.42
N ASP A 233 -4.78 13.28 23.08
CA ASP A 233 -5.57 12.18 23.62
C ASP A 233 -5.09 10.82 23.13
N TYR A 234 -4.66 10.74 21.85
CA TYR A 234 -3.99 9.56 21.32
C TYR A 234 -2.61 9.35 21.95
N GLY A 235 -1.83 10.44 22.10
CA GLY A 235 -0.54 10.39 22.81
C GLY A 235 -0.66 9.90 24.25
N ALA A 236 -1.69 10.32 24.97
CA ALA A 236 -1.98 9.85 26.35
C ALA A 236 -2.31 8.35 26.39
N ARG A 237 -2.73 7.76 25.28
CA ARG A 237 -3.01 6.32 25.09
C ARG A 237 -1.85 5.54 24.48
N GLY A 238 -0.67 6.18 24.34
CA GLY A 238 0.54 5.58 23.83
C GLY A 238 0.67 5.60 22.29
N ILE A 239 -0.26 6.26 21.57
CA ILE A 239 -0.24 6.36 20.12
C ILE A 239 0.30 7.72 19.69
N GLN A 240 1.54 7.73 19.20
CA GLN A 240 2.19 8.97 18.75
C GLN A 240 1.84 9.29 17.28
N ILE A 241 0.95 10.26 17.06
CA ILE A 241 0.60 10.73 15.72
C ILE A 241 1.79 11.51 15.15
N GLY A 242 2.52 10.89 14.22
CA GLY A 242 3.74 11.45 13.61
C GLY A 242 3.47 12.30 12.39
N ALA A 243 2.31 12.16 11.74
CA ALA A 243 1.92 12.92 10.57
C ALA A 243 0.41 13.15 10.53
N ILE A 244 0.00 14.22 9.85
CA ILE A 244 -1.42 14.55 9.62
C ILE A 244 -1.63 15.08 8.20
N THR A 245 -2.85 14.92 7.65
CA THR A 245 -3.36 15.77 6.59
C THR A 245 -4.55 16.60 7.12
N PRO A 246 -4.75 17.84 6.65
CA PRO A 246 -5.81 18.70 7.14
C PRO A 246 -7.21 18.20 6.82
N GLN A 247 -7.37 17.47 5.72
CA GLN A 247 -8.65 16.96 5.20
C GLN A 247 -8.41 15.85 4.18
N ASN A 248 -9.15 14.75 4.28
CA ASN A 248 -9.26 13.75 3.22
C ASN A 248 -10.07 14.31 2.05
N GLU A 249 -9.54 14.18 0.83
CA GLU A 249 -10.19 14.56 -0.44
C GLU A 249 -10.92 15.92 -0.39
N PRO A 250 -10.21 17.02 -0.06
CA PRO A 250 -10.83 18.32 0.08
C PRO A 250 -11.58 18.73 -1.20
N GLY A 251 -12.85 19.14 -1.05
CA GLY A 251 -13.70 19.56 -2.16
C GLY A 251 -14.40 18.41 -2.91
N HIS A 252 -14.13 17.15 -2.58
CA HIS A 252 -14.85 16.03 -3.22
C HIS A 252 -16.31 15.95 -2.71
N PRO A 253 -17.30 15.98 -3.63
CA PRO A 253 -18.71 15.89 -3.24
C PRO A 253 -19.07 14.45 -2.87
N THR A 254 -19.42 14.21 -1.60
CA THR A 254 -19.66 12.87 -1.05
C THR A 254 -20.97 12.77 -0.29
N ARG A 255 -21.53 11.56 -0.19
CA ARG A 255 -22.64 11.22 0.72
C ARG A 255 -22.14 10.61 2.04
N TYR A 256 -20.86 10.31 2.14
CA TYR A 256 -20.13 9.96 3.36
C TYR A 256 -19.45 11.23 3.93
N PRO A 257 -18.83 11.17 5.10
CA PRO A 257 -18.18 12.35 5.67
C PRO A 257 -17.22 13.00 4.67
N GLY A 258 -17.32 14.31 4.49
CA GLY A 258 -16.51 15.10 3.57
C GLY A 258 -16.57 16.58 3.88
N LEU A 259 -15.65 17.37 3.32
CA LEU A 259 -15.58 18.81 3.48
C LEU A 259 -15.25 19.50 2.16
N ASP A 260 -16.01 20.51 1.78
CA ASP A 260 -15.62 21.42 0.70
C ASP A 260 -14.58 22.42 1.24
N LEU A 261 -13.32 22.13 0.94
CA LEU A 261 -12.17 22.94 1.35
C LEU A 261 -11.33 23.28 0.12
N SER A 262 -11.36 24.53 -0.29
CA SER A 262 -10.53 24.98 -1.43
C SER A 262 -9.04 24.97 -1.07
N VAL A 263 -8.17 24.89 -2.07
CA VAL A 263 -6.70 25.01 -1.88
C VAL A 263 -6.32 26.27 -1.11
N THR A 264 -7.03 27.39 -1.37
CA THR A 264 -6.79 28.66 -0.68
C THR A 264 -7.20 28.58 0.80
N ASP A 265 -8.33 27.93 1.08
CA ASP A 265 -8.81 27.76 2.44
C ASP A 265 -7.97 26.75 3.22
N GLU A 266 -7.52 25.68 2.58
CA GLU A 266 -6.58 24.74 3.17
C GLU A 266 -5.25 25.43 3.54
N ALA A 267 -4.69 26.18 2.60
CA ALA A 267 -3.46 26.96 2.84
C ALA A 267 -3.64 27.97 3.98
N ARG A 268 -4.79 28.67 4.03
CA ARG A 268 -5.15 29.57 5.13
C ARG A 268 -5.27 28.81 6.45
N PHE A 269 -5.94 27.67 6.46
CA PHE A 269 -6.11 26.84 7.65
C PHE A 269 -4.76 26.39 8.20
N ILE A 270 -3.89 25.86 7.34
CA ILE A 270 -2.56 25.41 7.75
C ILE A 270 -1.75 26.57 8.32
N ALA A 271 -1.61 27.67 7.56
CA ALA A 271 -0.66 28.73 7.91
C ALA A 271 -1.11 29.58 9.09
N ALA A 272 -2.42 29.91 9.16
CA ALA A 272 -2.93 30.86 10.14
C ALA A 272 -3.47 30.19 11.42
N TYR A 273 -3.86 28.91 11.35
CA TYR A 273 -4.53 28.27 12.48
C TYR A 273 -3.84 26.97 12.92
N LEU A 274 -3.71 25.96 12.04
CA LEU A 274 -3.27 24.60 12.40
C LEU A 274 -1.81 24.58 12.87
N ALA A 275 -0.88 25.01 12.03
CA ALA A 275 0.55 24.97 12.38
C ALA A 275 0.89 25.87 13.59
N PRO A 276 0.32 27.09 13.74
CA PRO A 276 0.49 27.86 14.96
C PRO A 276 -0.13 27.20 16.22
N ALA A 277 -1.27 26.53 16.12
CA ALA A 277 -1.90 25.83 17.25
C ALA A 277 -1.05 24.64 17.72
N LEU A 278 -0.56 23.83 16.77
CA LEU A 278 0.33 22.70 17.06
C LEU A 278 1.63 23.18 17.74
N ARG A 279 2.28 24.20 17.20
CA ARG A 279 3.51 24.77 17.84
C ARG A 279 3.26 25.27 19.24
N ARG A 280 2.17 26.03 19.49
CA ARG A 280 1.82 26.48 20.86
C ARG A 280 1.54 25.33 21.82
N ALA A 281 1.05 24.19 21.28
CA ALA A 281 0.80 22.99 22.05
C ALA A 281 2.07 22.12 22.28
N GLY A 282 3.23 22.48 21.71
CA GLY A 282 4.45 21.69 21.73
C GLY A 282 4.37 20.42 20.87
N LEU A 283 3.48 20.40 19.86
CA LEU A 283 3.27 19.26 18.96
C LEU A 283 3.91 19.55 17.60
N HIS A 284 4.58 18.52 17.03
CA HIS A 284 5.35 18.65 15.81
C HIS A 284 5.08 17.53 14.79
N PRO A 285 3.81 17.15 14.51
CA PRO A 285 3.54 16.18 13.45
C PRO A 285 3.95 16.77 12.10
N ARG A 286 4.36 15.90 11.18
CA ARG A 286 4.55 16.30 9.78
C ARG A 286 3.17 16.61 9.18
N ILE A 287 3.02 17.75 8.53
CA ILE A 287 1.78 18.11 7.83
C ILE A 287 1.97 17.79 6.35
N TYR A 288 1.07 17.01 5.77
CA TYR A 288 0.96 16.82 4.33
C TYR A 288 -0.30 17.49 3.84
N ALA A 289 -0.19 18.32 2.82
CA ALA A 289 -1.34 19.02 2.24
C ALA A 289 -1.97 18.23 1.09
N PHE A 290 -3.11 18.63 0.65
CA PHE A 290 -3.86 18.19 -0.52
C PHE A 290 -4.62 16.87 -0.31
N ASP A 291 -3.98 15.74 -0.07
CA ASP A 291 -4.59 14.42 0.23
C ASP A 291 -5.72 14.03 -0.73
N ALA A 292 -5.45 14.10 -2.06
CA ALA A 292 -6.44 13.85 -3.10
C ALA A 292 -5.81 13.31 -4.40
N ASN A 293 -6.67 13.04 -5.39
CA ASN A 293 -6.31 12.33 -6.61
C ASN A 293 -5.31 13.08 -7.52
N TRP A 294 -4.42 12.32 -8.18
CA TRP A 294 -3.50 12.86 -9.19
C TRP A 294 -4.20 13.69 -10.28
N LEU A 295 -5.48 13.43 -10.56
CA LEU A 295 -6.28 14.20 -11.52
C LEU A 295 -6.27 15.71 -11.21
N TYR A 296 -6.26 16.05 -9.93
CA TYR A 296 -6.30 17.44 -9.48
C TYR A 296 -4.90 18.04 -9.27
N GLY A 297 -3.89 17.52 -9.95
CA GLY A 297 -2.48 17.88 -9.77
C GLY A 297 -2.14 19.38 -9.94
N ASP A 298 -3.04 20.20 -10.50
CA ASP A 298 -2.89 21.65 -10.53
C ASP A 298 -3.09 22.32 -9.15
N GLN A 299 -3.81 21.64 -8.24
CA GLN A 299 -4.04 22.17 -6.88
C GLN A 299 -2.76 22.20 -6.04
N PRO A 300 -1.95 21.12 -5.92
CA PRO A 300 -0.65 21.19 -5.30
C PRO A 300 0.28 22.24 -5.90
N LEU A 301 0.25 22.44 -7.24
CA LEU A 301 1.03 23.48 -7.91
C LEU A 301 0.63 24.90 -7.50
N ARG A 302 -0.66 25.13 -7.20
CA ARG A 302 -1.15 26.38 -6.60
C ARG A 302 -0.78 26.49 -5.14
N PHE A 303 -0.89 25.38 -4.38
CA PHE A 303 -0.56 25.33 -2.97
C PHE A 303 0.90 25.72 -2.71
N VAL A 304 1.85 25.15 -3.45
CA VAL A 304 3.29 25.41 -3.25
C VAL A 304 3.73 26.84 -3.54
N ARG A 305 2.89 27.63 -4.20
CA ARG A 305 3.08 29.09 -4.38
C ARG A 305 2.61 29.91 -3.19
N ASN A 306 1.92 29.27 -2.23
CA ASN A 306 1.42 29.93 -1.02
C ASN A 306 2.45 29.87 0.11
N ARG A 307 2.40 30.85 1.03
CA ARG A 307 3.24 30.87 2.23
C ARG A 307 3.05 29.61 3.12
N ALA A 308 1.89 28.96 3.04
CA ALA A 308 1.62 27.71 3.75
C ALA A 308 2.58 26.57 3.35
N ALA A 309 3.16 26.60 2.17
CA ALA A 309 4.09 25.59 1.70
C ALA A 309 5.33 25.41 2.62
N SER A 310 5.76 26.48 3.30
CA SER A 310 6.85 26.40 4.29
C SER A 310 6.45 25.73 5.62
N GLN A 311 5.17 25.47 5.83
CA GLN A 311 4.63 24.85 7.06
C GLN A 311 4.33 23.37 6.88
N VAL A 312 4.44 22.83 5.65
CA VAL A 312 4.17 21.43 5.34
C VAL A 312 5.44 20.65 5.04
N ALA A 313 5.43 19.38 5.35
CA ALA A 313 6.51 18.44 5.03
C ALA A 313 6.41 17.95 3.58
N GLY A 314 5.19 17.92 3.02
CA GLY A 314 4.97 17.37 1.69
C GLY A 314 3.52 17.45 1.22
N ILE A 315 3.28 16.72 0.13
CA ILE A 315 1.97 16.55 -0.50
C ILE A 315 1.57 15.08 -0.39
N ALA A 316 0.31 14.85 -0.03
CA ALA A 316 -0.33 13.55 -0.02
C ALA A 316 -1.20 13.37 -1.27
N TRP A 317 -1.17 12.17 -1.84
CA TRP A 317 -1.82 11.86 -3.11
C TRP A 317 -2.68 10.61 -3.01
N HIS A 318 -3.78 10.59 -3.79
CA HIS A 318 -4.59 9.41 -4.04
C HIS A 318 -4.47 8.94 -5.48
N CYS A 319 -4.74 7.65 -5.70
CA CYS A 319 -4.50 6.99 -6.99
C CYS A 319 -5.74 6.75 -7.85
N TYR A 320 -6.92 7.13 -7.40
CA TYR A 320 -8.18 6.72 -8.03
C TYR A 320 -8.44 7.40 -9.39
N ALA A 321 -7.78 8.51 -9.66
CA ALA A 321 -7.91 9.23 -10.91
C ALA A 321 -6.62 9.98 -11.27
N GLY A 322 -6.34 10.08 -12.57
CA GLY A 322 -5.18 10.81 -13.08
C GLY A 322 -3.96 9.93 -13.28
N ASN A 323 -2.77 10.51 -13.23
CA ASN A 323 -1.50 9.87 -13.55
C ASN A 323 -0.43 10.21 -12.52
N ALA A 324 0.29 9.20 -12.05
CA ALA A 324 1.38 9.34 -11.08
C ALA A 324 2.48 10.32 -11.51
N GLY A 325 2.66 10.57 -12.81
CA GLY A 325 3.59 11.57 -13.34
C GLY A 325 3.35 13.00 -12.84
N ARG A 326 2.16 13.28 -12.25
CA ARG A 326 1.90 14.58 -11.59
C ARG A 326 2.81 14.81 -10.38
N MET A 327 3.22 13.75 -9.69
CA MET A 327 4.21 13.83 -8.61
C MET A 327 5.57 14.27 -9.17
N ALA A 328 6.05 13.67 -10.27
CA ALA A 328 7.30 14.07 -10.90
C ALA A 328 7.28 15.53 -11.40
N VAL A 329 6.13 16.02 -11.87
CA VAL A 329 5.96 17.45 -12.25
C VAL A 329 6.11 18.35 -11.02
N LEU A 330 5.48 17.99 -9.89
CA LEU A 330 5.59 18.74 -8.64
C LEU A 330 7.03 18.72 -8.12
N HIS A 331 7.65 17.54 -8.08
CA HIS A 331 9.04 17.37 -7.67
C HIS A 331 10.00 18.26 -8.47
N GLY A 332 9.80 18.39 -9.78
CA GLY A 332 10.61 19.27 -10.63
C GLY A 332 10.55 20.75 -10.22
N ILE A 333 9.49 21.17 -9.53
CA ILE A 333 9.28 22.54 -9.07
C ILE A 333 9.77 22.74 -7.63
N VAL A 334 9.51 21.75 -6.75
CA VAL A 334 9.84 21.80 -5.33
C VAL A 334 10.53 20.51 -4.85
N PRO A 335 11.79 20.27 -5.27
CA PRO A 335 12.46 18.97 -5.10
C PRO A 335 12.73 18.56 -3.64
N ARG A 336 12.56 19.47 -2.68
CA ARG A 336 12.72 19.18 -1.26
C ARG A 336 11.43 18.78 -0.56
N MET A 337 10.29 18.93 -1.23
CA MET A 337 8.99 18.57 -0.68
C MET A 337 8.80 17.07 -0.79
N ASP A 338 8.41 16.44 0.31
CA ASP A 338 8.12 15.02 0.33
C ASP A 338 6.80 14.71 -0.39
N GLU A 339 6.71 13.56 -1.03
CA GLU A 339 5.50 13.12 -1.71
C GLU A 339 5.16 11.70 -1.24
N ILE A 340 3.92 11.49 -0.82
CA ILE A 340 3.41 10.18 -0.41
C ILE A 340 2.13 9.86 -1.17
N VAL A 341 1.92 8.61 -1.51
CA VAL A 341 0.58 8.11 -1.85
C VAL A 341 -0.07 7.68 -0.54
N SER A 342 -0.92 8.56 -0.01
CA SER A 342 -1.56 8.41 1.30
C SER A 342 -2.76 7.49 1.28
N GLU A 343 -3.37 7.30 0.10
CA GLU A 343 -4.51 6.42 -0.07
C GLU A 343 -4.55 5.82 -1.48
N CYS A 344 -4.82 4.52 -1.54
CA CYS A 344 -5.13 3.82 -2.78
C CYS A 344 -5.83 2.50 -2.49
N SER A 345 -6.86 2.18 -3.24
CA SER A 345 -7.41 0.83 -3.33
C SER A 345 -7.37 0.40 -4.78
N THR A 346 -6.65 -0.66 -5.07
CA THR A 346 -6.38 -1.07 -6.44
C THR A 346 -7.47 -1.97 -7.02
N GLY A 347 -8.47 -2.34 -6.19
CA GLY A 347 -9.57 -3.19 -6.61
C GLY A 347 -9.21 -4.68 -6.66
N ILE A 348 -9.72 -5.43 -7.62
CA ILE A 348 -10.00 -6.85 -7.53
C ILE A 348 -8.81 -7.77 -7.90
N ALA A 349 -7.67 -7.25 -8.38
CA ALA A 349 -6.59 -8.08 -8.92
C ALA A 349 -5.21 -7.75 -8.32
N PRO A 350 -4.28 -8.72 -8.21
CA PRO A 350 -2.94 -8.49 -7.62
C PRO A 350 -2.05 -7.57 -8.44
N GLY A 351 -2.16 -7.60 -9.75
CA GLY A 351 -1.34 -6.80 -10.66
C GLY A 351 -1.42 -5.30 -10.44
N PRO A 352 -2.60 -4.71 -10.21
CA PRO A 352 -2.73 -3.29 -9.97
C PRO A 352 -1.89 -2.73 -8.82
N THR A 353 -1.76 -3.46 -7.71
CA THR A 353 -0.94 -3.01 -6.57
C THR A 353 0.54 -3.01 -6.91
N ALA A 354 1.06 -4.04 -7.59
CA ALA A 354 2.45 -4.03 -8.05
C ALA A 354 2.73 -2.87 -9.02
N ALA A 355 1.82 -2.62 -9.97
CA ALA A 355 1.91 -1.50 -10.88
C ALA A 355 1.86 -0.13 -10.17
N LEU A 356 0.98 0.01 -9.18
CA LEU A 356 0.92 1.20 -8.33
C LEU A 356 2.26 1.46 -7.63
N LEU A 357 2.86 0.42 -7.01
CA LEU A 357 4.15 0.55 -6.33
C LEU A 357 5.24 1.04 -7.30
N VAL A 358 5.34 0.41 -8.49
CA VAL A 358 6.30 0.86 -9.51
C VAL A 358 6.02 2.31 -9.90
N ALA A 359 4.78 2.64 -10.26
CA ALA A 359 4.41 3.99 -10.71
C ALA A 359 4.67 5.05 -9.64
N ALA A 360 4.27 4.80 -8.40
CA ALA A 360 4.44 5.74 -7.30
C ALA A 360 5.93 6.01 -7.02
N PHE A 361 6.71 4.95 -6.82
CA PHE A 361 8.13 5.14 -6.48
C PHE A 361 8.95 5.69 -7.65
N ARG A 362 8.63 5.37 -8.89
CA ARG A 362 9.30 5.99 -10.04
C ARG A 362 8.92 7.46 -10.23
N ASN A 363 7.84 7.91 -9.65
CA ASN A 363 7.38 9.30 -9.68
C ASN A 363 7.52 10.00 -8.32
N TRP A 364 8.57 9.68 -7.57
CA TRP A 364 9.03 10.39 -6.36
C TRP A 364 8.25 10.11 -5.07
N ALA A 365 7.27 9.24 -5.04
CA ALA A 365 6.69 8.85 -3.76
C ALA A 365 7.75 8.28 -2.81
N SER A 366 7.72 8.68 -1.56
CA SER A 366 8.53 8.10 -0.48
C SER A 366 7.79 6.97 0.26
N ALA A 367 6.45 6.98 0.23
CA ALA A 367 5.60 5.98 0.85
C ALA A 367 4.35 5.70 0.00
N VAL A 368 3.77 4.50 0.17
CA VAL A 368 2.47 4.13 -0.39
C VAL A 368 1.64 3.47 0.70
N ILE A 369 0.41 3.95 0.90
CA ILE A 369 -0.52 3.48 1.92
C ILE A 369 -1.80 3.05 1.22
N LEU A 370 -2.22 1.79 1.41
CA LEU A 370 -3.45 1.28 0.83
C LEU A 370 -4.66 1.64 1.68
N TRP A 371 -5.82 1.80 1.02
CA TRP A 371 -7.10 1.97 1.67
C TRP A 371 -7.71 0.62 1.98
N ASN A 372 -7.91 0.41 3.22
CA ASN A 372 -8.29 -0.57 4.20
C ASN A 372 -7.24 -1.65 4.49
N LEU A 373 -6.90 -1.75 5.77
CA LEU A 373 -6.08 -2.83 6.29
C LEU A 373 -6.88 -4.14 6.34
N ALA A 374 -8.13 -4.10 6.79
CA ALA A 374 -9.00 -5.27 6.89
C ALA A 374 -10.45 -4.94 6.49
N LEU A 375 -11.09 -5.82 5.73
CA LEU A 375 -12.51 -5.82 5.41
C LEU A 375 -13.10 -7.22 5.57
N ASN A 376 -14.43 -7.32 5.71
CA ASN A 376 -15.10 -8.62 5.73
C ASN A 376 -15.26 -9.20 4.30
N LEU A 377 -15.84 -10.40 4.19
CA LEU A 377 -16.08 -11.09 2.91
C LEU A 377 -16.97 -10.29 1.94
N GLN A 378 -17.76 -9.34 2.43
CA GLN A 378 -18.64 -8.48 1.65
C GLN A 378 -18.01 -7.13 1.30
N GLY A 379 -16.74 -6.91 1.66
CA GLY A 379 -16.06 -5.63 1.43
C GLY A 379 -16.45 -4.53 2.41
N GLY A 380 -16.94 -4.87 3.59
CA GLY A 380 -17.39 -3.94 4.62
C GLY A 380 -16.77 -4.23 6.00
N PRO A 381 -17.35 -3.68 7.08
CA PRO A 381 -18.52 -2.77 7.12
C PRO A 381 -18.25 -1.44 6.41
N VAL A 382 -19.29 -0.91 5.78
CA VAL A 382 -19.28 0.43 5.17
C VAL A 382 -20.39 1.27 5.78
N GLN A 383 -20.24 2.58 5.71
CA GLN A 383 -21.31 3.48 6.10
C GLN A 383 -22.54 3.30 5.20
N PRO A 384 -23.79 3.46 5.70
CA PRO A 384 -25.00 3.03 5.03
C PRO A 384 -25.28 3.60 3.66
N PRO A 385 -26.32 3.03 2.98
CA PRO A 385 -26.20 2.51 1.65
C PRO A 385 -25.85 3.58 0.66
N ASN A 386 -24.98 3.24 -0.28
CA ASN A 386 -24.45 4.08 -1.37
C ASN A 386 -23.46 5.19 -0.95
N SER A 387 -22.89 5.11 0.23
CA SER A 387 -21.77 5.93 0.64
C SER A 387 -20.51 5.07 0.74
N GLY A 388 -19.40 5.51 0.18
CA GLY A 388 -18.14 4.81 0.22
C GLY A 388 -17.80 3.98 -1.02
N CYS A 389 -16.74 3.23 -0.94
CA CYS A 389 -16.18 2.46 -2.04
C CYS A 389 -16.83 1.08 -2.14
N ASP A 390 -17.64 0.85 -3.16
CA ASP A 390 -18.31 -0.41 -3.45
C ASP A 390 -17.38 -1.53 -3.96
N ARG A 391 -16.12 -1.22 -4.25
CA ARG A 391 -15.11 -2.13 -4.81
C ARG A 391 -13.74 -2.03 -4.15
N CYS A 392 -13.68 -1.42 -2.98
CA CYS A 392 -12.43 -1.39 -2.24
C CYS A 392 -12.04 -2.80 -1.80
N THR A 393 -10.74 -3.07 -1.92
CA THR A 393 -10.10 -4.24 -1.35
C THR A 393 -9.41 -3.87 -0.03
N ALA A 394 -9.01 -4.89 0.70
CA ALA A 394 -8.18 -4.74 1.88
C ALA A 394 -6.98 -5.67 1.81
N VAL A 395 -5.97 -5.40 2.61
CA VAL A 395 -4.79 -6.26 2.74
C VAL A 395 -5.17 -7.62 3.35
N VAL A 396 -6.18 -7.61 4.22
CA VAL A 396 -6.71 -8.80 4.92
C VAL A 396 -8.22 -8.88 4.77
N THR A 397 -8.72 -10.08 4.52
CA THR A 397 -10.16 -10.38 4.55
C THR A 397 -10.51 -11.16 5.82
N VAL A 398 -11.50 -10.68 6.56
CA VAL A 398 -11.99 -11.31 7.80
C VAL A 398 -13.28 -12.12 7.52
N ASP A 399 -13.25 -13.41 7.83
CA ASP A 399 -14.45 -14.24 7.88
C ASP A 399 -15.06 -14.16 9.28
N GLN A 400 -16.09 -13.34 9.43
CA GLN A 400 -16.76 -13.10 10.71
C GLN A 400 -17.46 -14.35 11.27
N ARG A 401 -17.89 -15.29 10.39
CA ARG A 401 -18.56 -16.53 10.82
C ARG A 401 -17.57 -17.55 11.37
N ARG A 402 -16.36 -17.58 10.82
CA ARG A 402 -15.31 -18.52 11.23
C ARG A 402 -14.33 -17.92 12.23
N HIS A 403 -14.40 -16.61 12.47
CA HIS A 403 -13.45 -15.83 13.27
C HIS A 403 -12.00 -15.98 12.80
N THR A 404 -11.81 -16.07 11.48
CA THR A 404 -10.51 -16.25 10.81
C THR A 404 -10.23 -15.12 9.83
N ALA A 405 -8.96 -15.00 9.42
CA ALA A 405 -8.54 -14.04 8.41
C ALA A 405 -7.77 -14.75 7.28
N SER A 406 -7.84 -14.17 6.10
CA SER A 406 -7.04 -14.56 4.93
C SER A 406 -6.36 -13.35 4.32
N TYR A 407 -5.19 -13.57 3.70
CA TYR A 407 -4.43 -12.53 3.04
C TYR A 407 -4.85 -12.40 1.59
N THR A 408 -5.03 -11.16 1.14
CA THR A 408 -5.44 -10.85 -0.23
C THR A 408 -4.23 -10.72 -1.17
N ALA A 409 -4.51 -10.49 -2.43
CA ALA A 409 -3.49 -10.18 -3.42
C ALA A 409 -2.65 -8.94 -3.04
N ASP A 410 -3.27 -7.95 -2.40
CA ASP A 410 -2.58 -6.74 -1.92
C ASP A 410 -1.50 -7.05 -0.87
N TYR A 411 -1.77 -8.01 0.02
CA TYR A 411 -0.77 -8.49 0.98
C TYR A 411 0.50 -9.01 0.28
N PHE A 412 0.32 -9.85 -0.74
CA PHE A 412 1.44 -10.46 -1.47
C PHE A 412 2.17 -9.42 -2.34
N ALA A 413 1.44 -8.50 -2.96
CA ALA A 413 2.04 -7.42 -3.74
C ALA A 413 2.85 -6.45 -2.85
N LEU A 414 2.32 -6.04 -1.69
CA LEU A 414 3.06 -5.24 -0.73
C LEU A 414 4.32 -5.98 -0.26
N GLY A 415 4.21 -7.29 -0.01
CA GLY A 415 5.32 -8.12 0.46
C GLY A 415 6.46 -8.27 -0.55
N GLN A 416 6.18 -8.15 -1.84
CA GLN A 416 7.22 -8.13 -2.89
C GLN A 416 8.19 -6.95 -2.74
N LEU A 417 7.78 -5.88 -2.05
CA LEU A 417 8.66 -4.74 -1.83
C LEU A 417 9.01 -4.57 -0.35
N SER A 418 8.03 -4.57 0.56
CA SER A 418 8.24 -4.21 1.96
C SER A 418 9.16 -5.18 2.73
N ARG A 419 9.24 -6.45 2.32
CA ARG A 419 10.13 -7.44 2.95
C ARG A 419 11.60 -7.22 2.61
N PHE A 420 11.89 -6.56 1.51
CA PHE A 420 13.22 -6.49 0.92
C PHE A 420 13.79 -5.07 0.89
N VAL A 421 12.95 -4.05 0.76
CA VAL A 421 13.35 -2.64 0.76
C VAL A 421 13.16 -2.08 2.16
N ARG A 422 14.26 -1.66 2.77
CA ARG A 422 14.26 -1.14 4.14
C ARG A 422 14.01 0.37 4.17
N PRO A 423 13.36 0.90 5.23
CA PRO A 423 13.28 2.34 5.42
C PRO A 423 14.66 2.99 5.31
N GLY A 424 14.74 4.09 4.54
CA GLY A 424 16.00 4.76 4.22
C GLY A 424 16.72 4.26 2.97
N ALA A 425 16.29 3.13 2.37
CA ALA A 425 16.74 2.69 1.06
C ALA A 425 16.56 3.80 0.03
N GLN A 426 17.45 3.90 -0.92
CA GLN A 426 17.42 4.92 -1.95
C GLN A 426 16.98 4.31 -3.27
N ARG A 427 15.97 4.90 -3.93
CA ARG A 427 15.65 4.50 -5.29
C ARG A 427 16.85 4.76 -6.18
N ILE A 428 17.21 3.79 -7.00
CA ILE A 428 18.30 3.86 -7.98
C ILE A 428 17.74 3.72 -9.40
N GLU A 429 18.57 3.99 -10.42
CA GLU A 429 18.09 3.94 -11.81
C GLU A 429 17.77 2.53 -12.28
N SER A 430 16.63 2.40 -12.96
CA SER A 430 16.20 1.23 -13.71
C SER A 430 15.18 1.66 -14.78
N PRO A 431 15.45 1.53 -16.11
CA PRO A 431 14.79 2.36 -17.12
C PRO A 431 13.44 1.85 -17.66
N ASN A 432 13.05 0.61 -17.42
CA ASN A 432 11.83 0.04 -18.03
C ASN A 432 10.59 0.42 -17.22
N PHE A 433 10.01 1.57 -17.51
CA PHE A 433 8.77 2.02 -16.90
C PHE A 433 7.68 2.27 -17.93
N VAL A 434 6.49 1.74 -17.65
CA VAL A 434 5.28 2.05 -18.40
C VAL A 434 4.34 2.89 -17.55
N SER A 435 3.76 3.94 -18.14
CA SER A 435 2.93 4.90 -17.43
C SER A 435 1.70 4.22 -16.80
N TYR A 436 1.62 4.28 -15.48
CA TYR A 436 0.42 3.91 -14.72
C TYR A 436 -0.58 5.06 -14.76
N ASN A 437 -1.76 4.78 -15.30
CA ASN A 437 -2.82 5.76 -15.44
C ASN A 437 -4.14 5.19 -14.95
N THR A 438 -4.86 5.92 -14.10
CA THR A 438 -6.20 5.56 -13.66
C THR A 438 -7.20 6.61 -14.15
N THR A 439 -8.39 6.15 -14.51
CA THR A 439 -9.51 7.02 -14.84
C THR A 439 -10.71 6.69 -13.96
N LEU A 440 -11.48 7.69 -13.60
CA LEU A 440 -12.73 7.50 -12.84
C LEU A 440 -13.70 6.54 -13.52
N LEU A 441 -13.64 6.43 -14.86
CA LEU A 441 -14.55 5.60 -15.64
C LEU A 441 -14.12 4.12 -15.69
N THR A 442 -12.82 3.83 -15.71
CA THR A 442 -12.31 2.47 -15.87
C THR A 442 -12.03 1.76 -14.55
N ARG A 443 -11.96 2.51 -13.45
CA ARG A 443 -11.68 2.00 -12.09
C ARG A 443 -10.53 0.98 -12.03
N GLY A 444 -9.51 1.16 -12.85
CA GLY A 444 -8.35 0.27 -12.90
C GLY A 444 -7.18 0.87 -13.66
N PRO A 445 -6.00 0.26 -13.54
CA PRO A 445 -4.84 0.71 -14.28
C PRO A 445 -5.08 0.61 -15.78
N ASN A 446 -4.77 1.67 -16.51
CA ASN A 446 -4.75 1.67 -17.95
C ASN A 446 -3.29 1.76 -18.39
N TYR A 447 -2.77 0.65 -18.92
CA TYR A 447 -1.42 0.58 -19.44
C TYR A 447 -1.40 1.06 -20.89
N ALA A 448 -0.64 2.10 -21.16
CA ALA A 448 -0.47 2.59 -22.53
C ALA A 448 0.21 1.54 -23.45
N THR A 449 1.09 0.73 -22.86
CA THR A 449 1.79 -0.35 -23.58
C THR A 449 2.00 -1.53 -22.62
N PRO A 450 1.43 -2.72 -22.90
CA PRO A 450 1.71 -3.91 -22.12
C PRO A 450 3.19 -4.28 -22.18
N GLY A 451 3.78 -4.59 -21.04
CA GLY A 451 5.19 -4.89 -20.97
C GLY A 451 5.69 -5.21 -19.57
N LEU A 452 6.92 -4.84 -19.33
CA LEU A 452 7.60 -5.04 -18.06
C LEU A 452 7.75 -3.70 -17.34
N ASP A 453 7.18 -3.58 -16.17
CA ASP A 453 7.37 -2.44 -15.26
C ASP A 453 8.40 -2.80 -14.19
N ASP A 454 9.26 -1.87 -13.80
CA ASP A 454 10.27 -2.11 -12.77
C ASP A 454 10.57 -0.89 -11.91
N VAL A 455 11.11 -1.14 -10.71
CA VAL A 455 11.73 -0.13 -9.86
C VAL A 455 12.86 -0.77 -9.04
N ALA A 456 13.96 -0.05 -8.89
CA ALA A 456 15.15 -0.51 -8.19
C ALA A 456 15.49 0.34 -6.97
N PHE A 457 16.04 -0.31 -5.94
CA PHE A 457 16.48 0.34 -4.70
C PHE A 457 17.85 -0.18 -4.27
N GLU A 458 18.62 0.66 -3.58
CA GLU A 458 19.77 0.28 -2.80
C GLU A 458 19.45 0.47 -1.31
N ASN A 459 19.54 -0.60 -0.54
CA ASN A 459 19.34 -0.58 0.90
C ASN A 459 20.51 0.10 1.64
N PRO A 460 20.33 0.53 2.90
CA PRO A 460 21.40 1.10 3.71
C PRO A 460 22.61 0.19 3.91
N ASP A 461 22.44 -1.14 3.80
CA ASP A 461 23.53 -2.12 3.87
C ASP A 461 24.23 -2.37 2.51
N GLY A 462 23.83 -1.64 1.47
CA GLY A 462 24.37 -1.76 0.12
C GLY A 462 23.72 -2.85 -0.74
N SER A 463 22.83 -3.68 -0.21
CA SER A 463 22.10 -4.66 -1.01
C SER A 463 21.15 -3.96 -2.00
N LYS A 464 21.01 -4.55 -3.20
CA LYS A 464 20.15 -4.02 -4.28
C LYS A 464 18.88 -4.86 -4.33
N VAL A 465 17.77 -4.19 -4.59
CA VAL A 465 16.46 -4.79 -4.75
C VAL A 465 15.84 -4.29 -6.05
N VAL A 466 15.40 -5.19 -6.90
CA VAL A 466 14.60 -4.87 -8.10
C VAL A 466 13.25 -5.55 -7.97
N LEU A 467 12.18 -4.75 -7.99
CA LEU A 467 10.83 -5.22 -8.21
C LEU A 467 10.53 -5.14 -9.70
N ALA A 468 10.09 -6.25 -10.31
CA ALA A 468 9.62 -6.26 -11.69
C ALA A 468 8.20 -6.86 -11.75
N TYR A 469 7.33 -6.26 -12.55
CA TYR A 469 5.96 -6.67 -12.80
C TYR A 469 5.72 -6.85 -14.30
N ASN A 470 5.19 -8.01 -14.68
CA ASN A 470 4.79 -8.28 -16.06
C ASN A 470 3.30 -7.94 -16.24
N ASN A 471 2.99 -6.80 -16.83
CA ASN A 471 1.61 -6.39 -17.09
C ASN A 471 1.06 -6.91 -18.45
N ALA A 472 1.84 -7.70 -19.19
CA ALA A 472 1.39 -8.32 -20.44
C ALA A 472 0.60 -9.61 -20.18
N SER A 473 -0.18 -10.03 -21.18
CA SER A 473 -0.97 -11.27 -21.14
C SER A 473 -0.16 -12.54 -21.45
N ARG A 474 1.16 -12.43 -21.62
CA ARG A 474 2.10 -13.53 -21.90
C ARG A 474 3.33 -13.46 -21.01
N ALA A 475 4.02 -14.57 -20.87
CA ALA A 475 5.32 -14.56 -20.19
C ALA A 475 6.32 -13.68 -20.95
N ILE A 476 7.13 -12.94 -20.20
CA ILE A 476 8.22 -12.13 -20.74
C ILE A 476 9.55 -12.71 -20.27
N ARG A 477 10.43 -13.02 -21.22
CA ARG A 477 11.82 -13.36 -20.96
C ARG A 477 12.67 -12.10 -21.10
N PHE A 478 13.44 -11.75 -20.06
CA PHE A 478 14.25 -10.54 -20.01
C PHE A 478 15.56 -10.76 -19.28
N ALA A 479 16.44 -9.81 -19.37
CA ALA A 479 17.67 -9.78 -18.62
C ALA A 479 17.63 -8.66 -17.57
N VAL A 480 18.29 -8.88 -16.43
CA VAL A 480 18.65 -7.82 -15.48
C VAL A 480 20.16 -7.62 -15.58
N SER A 481 20.59 -6.41 -15.86
CA SER A 481 22.00 -6.04 -16.01
C SER A 481 22.45 -5.09 -14.91
N TRP A 482 23.62 -5.36 -14.34
CA TRP A 482 24.25 -4.52 -13.33
C TRP A 482 25.77 -4.61 -13.44
N ARG A 483 26.44 -3.47 -13.54
CA ARG A 483 27.92 -3.37 -13.64
C ARG A 483 28.52 -4.30 -14.70
N GLY A 484 27.94 -4.33 -15.88
CA GLY A 484 28.43 -5.10 -17.04
C GLY A 484 28.20 -6.62 -16.97
N LYS A 485 27.50 -7.11 -15.94
CA LYS A 485 27.07 -8.51 -15.82
C LYS A 485 25.56 -8.59 -15.92
N ALA A 486 25.01 -9.75 -16.27
CA ALA A 486 23.55 -9.93 -16.36
C ALA A 486 23.13 -11.34 -15.98
N PHE A 487 21.86 -11.49 -15.60
CA PHE A 487 21.16 -12.76 -15.54
C PHE A 487 19.87 -12.70 -16.38
N ILE A 488 19.35 -13.85 -16.74
CA ILE A 488 18.11 -13.97 -17.52
C ILE A 488 17.04 -14.56 -16.62
N TYR A 489 15.82 -14.01 -16.74
CA TYR A 489 14.64 -14.52 -16.05
C TYR A 489 13.44 -14.59 -17.02
N SER A 490 12.47 -15.47 -16.72
CA SER A 490 11.20 -15.55 -17.44
C SER A 490 10.07 -15.36 -16.44
N LEU A 491 9.35 -14.24 -16.54
CA LEU A 491 8.27 -13.86 -15.64
C LEU A 491 6.91 -14.16 -16.30
N PRO A 492 6.06 -14.99 -15.68
CA PRO A 492 4.73 -15.29 -16.18
C PRO A 492 3.86 -14.03 -16.37
N ALA A 493 2.79 -14.15 -17.15
CA ALA A 493 1.80 -13.09 -17.34
C ALA A 493 1.19 -12.66 -15.99
N GLY A 494 1.11 -11.35 -15.75
CA GLY A 494 0.54 -10.78 -14.52
C GLY A 494 1.31 -11.09 -13.24
N ALA A 495 2.49 -11.73 -13.33
CA ALA A 495 3.31 -12.04 -12.16
C ALA A 495 4.22 -10.88 -11.75
N THR A 496 4.58 -10.88 -10.47
CA THR A 496 5.54 -9.95 -9.86
C THR A 496 6.71 -10.73 -9.29
N VAL A 497 7.91 -10.23 -9.47
CA VAL A 497 9.14 -10.84 -8.94
C VAL A 497 10.03 -9.79 -8.28
N THR A 498 10.67 -10.19 -7.19
CA THR A 498 11.70 -9.38 -6.51
C THR A 498 13.03 -10.12 -6.60
N PHE A 499 14.04 -9.38 -7.02
CA PHE A 499 15.44 -9.82 -7.06
C PHE A 499 16.23 -9.08 -6.00
N VAL A 500 17.05 -9.81 -5.23
CA VAL A 500 17.90 -9.21 -4.17
C VAL A 500 19.34 -9.72 -4.30
N TRP A 501 20.30 -8.81 -4.27
CA TRP A 501 21.73 -9.16 -4.29
C TRP A 501 22.56 -8.16 -3.49
N PRO A 502 23.77 -8.52 -3.01
CA PRO A 502 24.70 -7.65 -2.28
C PRO A 502 25.12 -6.38 -3.02
#